data_790d8af73345b45fe6247485c216998f
#
_entry.id   790d8af73345b45fe6247485c216998f
#
_cell.length_a   1.000
_cell.length_b   1.000
_cell.length_c   1.000
_cell.angle_alpha   90.00
_cell.angle_beta   90.00
_cell.angle_gamma   90.00
#
_symmetry.space_group_name_H-M   'P 1'
#
loop_
_entity.id
_entity.type
_entity.pdbx_description
1 polymer ?
#
loop_
_entity_poly.entity_id
_entity_poly.type
_entity_poly.pdbx_seq_one_letter_code
_entity_poly.pdbx_strand_id
1 'polypeptide(L)'
;MVQGRHDSLRKCDFSSGKWVYDQTYPLYDAATCPYLTTRVTCRKNGRPDSDYEKWRWKPHGCNIPRFDALEFLGRMRRKRIMLVGDSIMRNQWESLVCLVESVVPTDRKTVTYAGPTMAFHALDFETSIEFCWAPLLVELKKGPGNKRILHLDLIEENAKYWRNADVLVFDSAHWWTHSDKWTSWDFLMEGKHVAWDMNRMVAYQRGLRTWAKWIDLNLDPRQSRVIFRSMSPRHNRDNGWKCYKQREPLEYASHPHVPEEMMVLKGVLKRMRFPVYLQDITTMSALRKDGHPSVYTQAGGDKAVKQHETNHGSADCSHWCLPGVPDIWNEMLNAML
;
A
#
# COMPACT_ATOMS: atom_id res chain seq x y z
N MET A 1 30.19 -9.27 7.21
CA MET A 1 29.51 -9.41 5.89
C MET A 1 28.10 -8.79 5.84
N VAL A 2 27.37 -8.70 6.95
CA VAL A 2 26.01 -8.08 7.01
C VAL A 2 26.06 -6.55 6.80
N GLN A 3 27.02 -5.86 7.40
CA GLN A 3 27.15 -4.39 7.33
C GLN A 3 27.40 -3.87 5.91
N GLY A 4 28.23 -4.55 5.11
CA GLY A 4 28.48 -4.16 3.73
C GLY A 4 27.31 -4.37 2.76
N ARG A 5 26.38 -5.27 3.08
CA ARG A 5 25.13 -5.48 2.33
C ARG A 5 24.16 -4.31 2.51
N HIS A 6 24.02 -3.79 3.72
CA HIS A 6 23.12 -2.65 4.01
C HIS A 6 23.62 -1.36 3.36
N ASP A 7 24.93 -1.12 3.27
CA ASP A 7 25.47 0.09 2.66
C ASP A 7 25.29 0.12 1.13
N SER A 8 25.35 -1.04 0.46
CA SER A 8 25.10 -1.14 -0.98
C SER A 8 23.61 -0.94 -1.33
N LEU A 9 22.69 -1.39 -0.47
CA LEU A 9 21.24 -1.23 -0.66
C LEU A 9 20.78 0.22 -0.45
N ARG A 10 21.45 0.98 0.41
CA ARG A 10 21.15 2.41 0.64
C ARG A 10 21.36 3.28 -0.61
N LYS A 11 22.18 2.85 -1.54
CA LYS A 11 22.46 3.54 -2.82
C LYS A 11 21.66 2.97 -3.99
N CYS A 12 20.82 1.97 -3.74
CA CYS A 12 20.07 1.30 -4.78
C CYS A 12 18.83 2.11 -5.18
N ASP A 13 18.69 2.38 -6.46
CA ASP A 13 17.44 2.87 -7.03
C ASP A 13 16.50 1.71 -7.30
N PHE A 14 15.60 1.44 -6.35
CA PHE A 14 14.59 0.40 -6.47
C PHE A 14 13.50 0.72 -7.51
N SER A 15 13.36 1.98 -7.94
CA SER A 15 12.32 2.40 -8.88
C SER A 15 12.63 2.04 -10.34
N SER A 16 13.90 1.80 -10.66
CA SER A 16 14.38 1.47 -12.00
C SER A 16 14.79 0.00 -12.09
N GLY A 17 14.13 -0.77 -12.95
CA GLY A 17 14.39 -2.21 -13.04
C GLY A 17 13.47 -2.89 -14.07
N LYS A 18 13.37 -4.21 -13.95
CA LYS A 18 12.47 -5.05 -14.75
C LYS A 18 11.88 -6.19 -13.93
N TRP A 19 10.71 -6.65 -14.36
CA TRP A 19 10.11 -7.88 -13.85
C TRP A 19 10.83 -9.08 -14.47
N VAL A 20 11.10 -10.08 -13.63
CA VAL A 20 11.76 -11.33 -14.02
C VAL A 20 10.91 -12.48 -13.50
N TYR A 21 10.59 -13.42 -14.39
CA TYR A 21 9.88 -14.64 -14.02
C TYR A 21 10.79 -15.52 -13.16
N ASP A 22 10.26 -15.98 -12.01
CA ASP A 22 11.00 -16.78 -11.04
C ASP A 22 10.06 -17.85 -10.44
N GLN A 23 10.27 -19.11 -10.82
CA GLN A 23 9.45 -20.24 -10.39
C GLN A 23 9.51 -20.51 -8.88
N THR A 24 10.45 -19.90 -8.16
CA THR A 24 10.55 -20.03 -6.70
C THR A 24 9.57 -19.13 -5.95
N TYR A 25 8.79 -18.32 -6.65
CA TYR A 25 7.66 -17.57 -6.13
C TYR A 25 6.35 -18.32 -6.42
N PRO A 26 5.32 -18.09 -5.62
CA PRO A 26 5.20 -17.14 -4.51
C PRO A 26 5.92 -17.63 -3.23
N LEU A 27 6.09 -16.71 -2.25
CA LEU A 27 6.77 -16.98 -0.97
C LEU A 27 5.84 -17.59 0.10
N TYR A 28 4.54 -17.60 -0.15
CA TYR A 28 3.51 -18.24 0.68
C TYR A 28 2.35 -18.73 -0.19
N ASP A 29 1.51 -19.58 0.35
CA ASP A 29 0.29 -20.03 -0.32
C ASP A 29 -0.93 -19.28 0.22
N ALA A 30 -1.72 -18.69 -0.69
CA ALA A 30 -2.97 -18.03 -0.33
C ALA A 30 -3.98 -18.96 0.36
N ALA A 31 -3.93 -20.27 0.09
CA ALA A 31 -4.84 -21.23 0.70
C ALA A 31 -4.58 -21.43 2.21
N THR A 32 -3.33 -21.25 2.64
CA THR A 32 -2.91 -21.45 4.03
C THR A 32 -2.90 -20.19 4.87
N CYS A 33 -2.80 -19.00 4.26
CA CYS A 33 -2.82 -17.73 4.99
C CYS A 33 -4.26 -17.32 5.36
N PRO A 34 -4.64 -17.31 6.65
CA PRO A 34 -6.01 -17.00 7.07
C PRO A 34 -6.34 -15.50 7.12
N TYR A 35 -5.36 -14.64 6.85
CA TYR A 35 -5.48 -13.18 7.01
C TYR A 35 -5.83 -12.45 5.72
N LEU A 36 -5.93 -13.16 4.60
CA LEU A 36 -6.31 -12.60 3.31
C LEU A 36 -7.82 -12.36 3.24
N THR A 37 -8.20 -11.17 2.80
CA THR A 37 -9.62 -10.91 2.47
C THR A 37 -10.01 -11.59 1.14
N THR A 38 -11.29 -11.90 1.00
CA THR A 38 -11.82 -12.54 -0.22
C THR A 38 -11.48 -11.73 -1.48
N ARG A 39 -11.48 -10.39 -1.40
CA ARG A 39 -11.21 -9.52 -2.55
C ARG A 39 -9.88 -9.78 -3.24
N VAL A 40 -8.88 -10.21 -2.50
CA VAL A 40 -7.50 -10.37 -2.98
C VAL A 40 -7.09 -11.82 -3.23
N THR A 41 -7.91 -12.79 -2.82
CA THR A 41 -7.66 -14.24 -3.01
C THR A 41 -8.11 -14.70 -4.39
N CYS A 42 -7.50 -14.20 -5.44
CA CYS A 42 -7.95 -14.35 -6.83
C CYS A 42 -8.09 -15.81 -7.27
N ARG A 43 -7.13 -16.69 -6.89
CA ARG A 43 -7.17 -18.13 -7.19
C ARG A 43 -8.36 -18.81 -6.53
N LYS A 44 -8.60 -18.53 -5.25
CA LYS A 44 -9.76 -19.05 -4.51
C LYS A 44 -11.08 -18.57 -5.10
N ASN A 45 -11.08 -17.39 -5.72
CA ASN A 45 -12.23 -16.82 -6.41
C ASN A 45 -12.43 -17.33 -7.85
N GLY A 46 -11.61 -18.27 -8.31
CA GLY A 46 -11.75 -18.92 -9.63
C GLY A 46 -10.85 -18.35 -10.72
N ARG A 47 -9.82 -17.54 -10.37
CA ARG A 47 -8.83 -17.12 -11.37
C ARG A 47 -8.02 -18.34 -11.86
N PRO A 48 -8.02 -18.63 -13.19
CA PRO A 48 -7.48 -19.89 -13.70
C PRO A 48 -5.95 -19.93 -13.78
N ASP A 49 -5.29 -18.76 -13.96
CA ASP A 49 -3.83 -18.64 -14.05
C ASP A 49 -3.19 -18.32 -12.71
N SER A 50 -1.92 -18.71 -12.56
CA SER A 50 -1.08 -18.43 -11.37
C SER A 50 0.25 -17.77 -11.73
N ASP A 51 0.51 -17.49 -12.99
CA ASP A 51 1.81 -16.96 -13.41
C ASP A 51 2.08 -15.56 -12.88
N TYR A 52 1.02 -14.75 -12.62
CA TYR A 52 1.14 -13.44 -11.99
C TYR A 52 1.79 -13.49 -10.59
N GLU A 53 1.77 -14.62 -9.90
CA GLU A 53 2.39 -14.83 -8.59
C GLU A 53 3.91 -15.03 -8.67
N LYS A 54 4.44 -15.37 -9.88
CA LYS A 54 5.82 -15.84 -10.09
C LYS A 54 6.76 -14.78 -10.64
N TRP A 55 6.43 -13.52 -10.46
CA TRP A 55 7.26 -12.41 -10.94
C TRP A 55 7.91 -11.68 -9.78
N ARG A 56 9.23 -11.47 -9.86
CA ARG A 56 9.97 -10.62 -8.93
C ARG A 56 10.56 -9.41 -9.62
N TRP A 57 10.72 -8.34 -8.89
CA TRP A 57 11.36 -7.13 -9.38
C TRP A 57 12.88 -7.23 -9.26
N LYS A 58 13.58 -6.92 -10.34
CA LYS A 58 15.05 -6.84 -10.40
C LYS A 58 15.47 -5.43 -10.76
N PRO A 59 15.91 -4.61 -9.78
CA PRO A 59 16.49 -3.29 -10.04
C PRO A 59 17.73 -3.40 -10.94
N HIS A 60 18.02 -2.34 -11.70
CA HIS A 60 19.16 -2.38 -12.63
C HIS A 60 20.53 -2.40 -11.93
N GLY A 61 20.68 -1.70 -10.82
CA GLY A 61 21.99 -1.51 -10.16
C GLY A 61 22.23 -2.36 -8.91
N CYS A 62 21.27 -3.19 -8.50
CA CYS A 62 21.34 -3.95 -7.26
C CYS A 62 20.39 -5.15 -7.27
N ASN A 63 20.41 -5.93 -6.19
CA ASN A 63 19.44 -7.01 -5.98
C ASN A 63 18.66 -6.76 -4.69
N ILE A 64 17.35 -6.82 -4.76
CA ILE A 64 16.48 -6.88 -3.57
C ILE A 64 16.64 -8.28 -2.98
N PRO A 65 17.03 -8.42 -1.71
CA PRO A 65 17.07 -9.71 -1.04
C PRO A 65 15.66 -10.33 -1.01
N ARG A 66 15.60 -11.65 -1.23
CA ARG A 66 14.38 -12.39 -1.03
C ARG A 66 13.92 -12.25 0.43
N PHE A 67 12.63 -12.13 0.66
CA PHE A 67 12.09 -11.98 2.00
C PHE A 67 12.37 -13.23 2.84
N ASP A 68 13.03 -13.04 3.98
CA ASP A 68 13.22 -14.04 5.03
C ASP A 68 12.42 -13.61 6.26
N ALA A 69 11.40 -14.39 6.60
CA ALA A 69 10.46 -14.09 7.67
C ALA A 69 11.12 -14.08 9.05
N LEU A 70 12.02 -15.04 9.31
CA LEU A 70 12.71 -15.14 10.62
C LEU A 70 13.73 -14.02 10.78
N GLU A 71 14.48 -13.68 9.72
CA GLU A 71 15.40 -12.56 9.73
C GLU A 71 14.63 -11.24 9.94
N PHE A 72 13.51 -11.04 9.24
CA PHE A 72 12.67 -9.86 9.39
C PHE A 72 12.14 -9.73 10.82
N LEU A 73 11.50 -10.77 11.37
CA LEU A 73 10.99 -10.74 12.73
C LEU A 73 12.10 -10.58 13.77
N GLY A 74 13.27 -11.17 13.54
CA GLY A 74 14.43 -11.00 14.41
C GLY A 74 14.90 -9.54 14.47
N ARG A 75 14.97 -8.84 13.32
CA ARG A 75 15.33 -7.41 13.25
C ARG A 75 14.24 -6.50 13.83
N MET A 76 12.99 -6.91 13.70
CA MET A 76 11.82 -6.16 14.17
C MET A 76 11.42 -6.54 15.61
N ARG A 77 12.24 -7.31 16.31
CA ARG A 77 11.96 -7.68 17.72
C ARG A 77 11.68 -6.45 18.59
N ARG A 78 10.61 -6.51 19.38
CA ARG A 78 10.11 -5.45 20.28
C ARG A 78 9.73 -4.15 19.56
N LYS A 79 9.35 -4.24 18.27
CA LYS A 79 8.98 -3.06 17.47
C LYS A 79 7.52 -3.11 17.05
N ARG A 80 6.93 -1.93 16.97
CA ARG A 80 5.65 -1.67 16.34
C ARG A 80 5.87 -1.17 14.93
N ILE A 81 5.38 -1.92 13.94
CA ILE A 81 5.41 -1.57 12.52
C ILE A 81 3.98 -1.24 12.12
N MET A 82 3.72 0.00 11.73
CA MET A 82 2.37 0.42 11.36
C MET A 82 2.31 0.91 9.92
N LEU A 83 1.40 0.32 9.15
CA LEU A 83 1.06 0.70 7.79
C LEU A 83 -0.21 1.56 7.83
N VAL A 84 -0.12 2.80 7.39
CA VAL A 84 -1.19 3.80 7.49
C VAL A 84 -1.61 4.23 6.10
N GLY A 85 -2.90 4.09 5.78
CA GLY A 85 -3.37 4.49 4.46
C GLY A 85 -4.76 3.95 4.11
N ASP A 86 -4.94 3.64 2.84
CA ASP A 86 -6.21 3.17 2.28
C ASP A 86 -6.25 1.64 2.09
N SER A 87 -7.17 1.16 1.25
CA SER A 87 -7.33 -0.27 0.96
C SER A 87 -6.12 -0.89 0.25
N ILE A 88 -5.31 -0.10 -0.45
CA ILE A 88 -4.08 -0.59 -1.09
C ILE A 88 -2.96 -0.75 -0.05
N MET A 89 -2.92 0.10 0.98
CA MET A 89 -2.03 -0.12 2.12
C MET A 89 -2.45 -1.37 2.91
N ARG A 90 -3.77 -1.60 3.07
CA ARG A 90 -4.27 -2.84 3.64
C ARG A 90 -3.84 -4.05 2.82
N ASN A 91 -3.87 -3.97 1.50
CA ASN A 91 -3.40 -5.02 0.60
C ASN A 91 -1.92 -5.35 0.86
N GLN A 92 -1.06 -4.34 1.08
CA GLN A 92 0.34 -4.54 1.47
C GLN A 92 0.48 -5.14 2.88
N TRP A 93 -0.36 -4.73 3.83
CA TRP A 93 -0.38 -5.29 5.17
C TRP A 93 -0.78 -6.78 5.16
N GLU A 94 -1.83 -7.16 4.44
CA GLU A 94 -2.26 -8.56 4.29
C GLU A 94 -1.11 -9.41 3.71
N SER A 95 -0.40 -8.91 2.70
CA SER A 95 0.79 -9.56 2.15
C SER A 95 1.90 -9.70 3.20
N LEU A 96 2.25 -8.64 3.94
CA LEU A 96 3.31 -8.69 4.95
C LEU A 96 3.00 -9.68 6.07
N VAL A 97 1.74 -9.72 6.51
CA VAL A 97 1.31 -10.69 7.52
C VAL A 97 1.44 -12.11 6.99
N CYS A 98 1.02 -12.39 5.73
CA CYS A 98 1.16 -13.73 5.14
C CYS A 98 2.62 -14.15 4.94
N LEU A 99 3.51 -13.20 4.66
CA LEU A 99 4.95 -13.47 4.54
C LEU A 99 5.57 -13.93 5.87
N VAL A 100 5.07 -13.45 7.01
CA VAL A 100 5.67 -13.75 8.32
C VAL A 100 4.90 -14.81 9.12
N GLU A 101 3.60 -14.96 8.89
CA GLU A 101 2.74 -15.78 9.76
C GLU A 101 3.09 -17.26 9.77
N SER A 102 3.61 -17.79 8.64
CA SER A 102 3.94 -19.21 8.49
C SER A 102 5.09 -19.68 9.39
N VAL A 103 5.96 -18.75 9.82
CA VAL A 103 7.09 -19.06 10.74
C VAL A 103 6.76 -18.80 12.20
N VAL A 104 5.54 -18.31 12.49
CA VAL A 104 5.08 -18.07 13.87
C VAL A 104 4.10 -19.18 14.25
N PRO A 105 4.35 -19.97 15.31
CA PRO A 105 3.42 -21.00 15.77
C PRO A 105 2.02 -20.44 16.02
N THR A 106 0.99 -21.25 15.81
CA THR A 106 -0.42 -20.81 15.86
C THR A 106 -0.82 -20.28 17.23
N ASP A 107 -0.30 -20.86 18.30
CA ASP A 107 -0.50 -20.44 19.70
C ASP A 107 0.36 -19.23 20.10
N ARG A 108 1.30 -18.81 19.24
CA ARG A 108 2.22 -17.69 19.47
C ARG A 108 1.93 -16.48 18.58
N LYS A 109 0.76 -16.44 17.93
CA LYS A 109 0.28 -15.30 17.12
C LYS A 109 -1.17 -14.96 17.43
N THR A 110 -1.49 -13.67 17.37
CA THR A 110 -2.87 -13.17 17.53
C THR A 110 -3.15 -12.01 16.58
N VAL A 111 -4.43 -11.74 16.31
CA VAL A 111 -4.86 -10.53 15.61
C VAL A 111 -5.85 -9.79 16.48
N THR A 112 -5.64 -8.48 16.61
CA THR A 112 -6.54 -7.58 17.35
C THR A 112 -7.12 -6.53 16.44
N TYR A 113 -8.32 -6.05 16.78
CA TYR A 113 -9.06 -5.01 16.04
C TYR A 113 -9.48 -3.92 17.03
N ALA A 114 -9.11 -2.65 16.76
CA ALA A 114 -9.45 -1.54 17.64
C ALA A 114 -9.70 -0.26 16.81
N GLY A 115 -10.96 0.14 16.67
CA GLY A 115 -11.33 1.31 15.87
C GLY A 115 -10.88 1.18 14.41
N PRO A 116 -10.02 2.10 13.90
CA PRO A 116 -9.52 2.04 12.54
C PRO A 116 -8.31 1.11 12.37
N THR A 117 -7.87 0.40 13.43
CA THR A 117 -6.64 -0.39 13.43
C THR A 117 -6.90 -1.89 13.46
N MET A 118 -6.02 -2.62 12.80
CA MET A 118 -5.83 -4.07 12.91
C MET A 118 -4.38 -4.33 13.24
N ALA A 119 -4.08 -5.31 14.09
CA ALA A 119 -2.71 -5.62 14.45
C ALA A 119 -2.49 -7.14 14.51
N PHE A 120 -1.51 -7.63 13.75
CA PHE A 120 -0.95 -8.96 13.89
C PHE A 120 0.18 -8.90 14.92
N HIS A 121 0.17 -9.82 15.88
CA HIS A 121 1.17 -9.93 16.94
C HIS A 121 1.95 -11.24 16.81
N ALA A 122 3.27 -11.16 16.68
CA ALA A 122 4.21 -12.28 16.79
C ALA A 122 4.78 -12.28 18.21
N LEU A 123 4.18 -13.09 19.10
CA LEU A 123 4.39 -12.99 20.54
C LEU A 123 5.84 -13.32 20.97
N ASP A 124 6.48 -14.32 20.34
CA ASP A 124 7.86 -14.68 20.66
C ASP A 124 8.90 -13.64 20.25
N PHE A 125 8.50 -12.74 19.35
CA PHE A 125 9.30 -11.62 18.89
C PHE A 125 8.91 -10.30 19.60
N GLU A 126 7.81 -10.28 20.34
CA GLU A 126 7.23 -9.06 20.92
C GLU A 126 7.01 -7.99 19.84
N THR A 127 6.62 -8.42 18.62
CA THR A 127 6.50 -7.55 17.44
C THR A 127 5.03 -7.45 17.05
N SER A 128 4.58 -6.23 16.71
CA SER A 128 3.29 -6.02 16.06
C SER A 128 3.45 -5.47 14.65
N ILE A 129 2.63 -5.99 13.73
CA ILE A 129 2.48 -5.51 12.36
C ILE A 129 1.05 -5.00 12.24
N GLU A 130 0.92 -3.68 12.21
CA GLU A 130 -0.36 -2.98 12.34
C GLU A 130 -0.77 -2.33 11.02
N PHE A 131 -2.08 -2.27 10.78
CA PHE A 131 -2.68 -1.43 9.75
C PHE A 131 -3.58 -0.39 10.42
N CYS A 132 -3.52 0.86 9.94
CA CYS A 132 -4.42 1.92 10.37
C CYS A 132 -5.11 2.55 9.16
N TRP A 133 -6.44 2.53 9.16
CA TRP A 133 -7.25 3.15 8.12
C TRP A 133 -7.24 4.68 8.26
N ALA A 134 -6.51 5.35 7.39
CA ALA A 134 -6.46 6.81 7.31
C ALA A 134 -6.17 7.26 5.86
N PRO A 135 -7.08 7.04 4.90
CA PRO A 135 -6.81 7.19 3.46
C PRO A 135 -6.46 8.62 3.03
N LEU A 136 -6.89 9.61 3.78
CA LEU A 136 -6.61 11.03 3.51
C LEU A 136 -5.54 11.60 4.46
N LEU A 137 -5.09 10.82 5.46
CA LEU A 137 -4.21 11.19 6.56
C LEU A 137 -4.82 12.24 7.50
N VAL A 138 -5.41 13.31 6.95
CA VAL A 138 -6.15 14.34 7.69
C VAL A 138 -7.58 13.91 8.01
N GLU A 139 -8.28 14.65 8.85
CA GLU A 139 -9.55 14.24 9.43
C GLU A 139 -10.73 14.46 8.49
N LEU A 140 -11.53 13.42 8.28
CA LEU A 140 -12.80 13.46 7.60
C LEU A 140 -13.92 13.33 8.64
N LYS A 141 -14.67 14.39 8.86
CA LYS A 141 -15.75 14.45 9.88
C LYS A 141 -17.14 14.50 9.25
N LYS A 142 -18.12 14.03 10.01
CA LYS A 142 -19.52 14.21 9.67
C LYS A 142 -20.00 15.59 10.19
N GLY A 143 -20.58 16.37 9.31
CA GLY A 143 -21.20 17.64 9.61
C GLY A 143 -22.73 17.58 9.56
N PRO A 144 -23.43 18.74 9.62
CA PRO A 144 -24.87 18.86 9.49
C PRO A 144 -25.37 18.16 8.21
N GLY A 145 -26.54 17.51 8.29
CA GLY A 145 -27.12 16.78 7.17
C GLY A 145 -26.29 15.57 6.70
N ASN A 146 -25.48 14.99 7.61
CA ASN A 146 -24.59 13.83 7.32
C ASN A 146 -23.53 14.11 6.22
N LYS A 147 -23.25 15.39 5.96
CA LYS A 147 -22.22 15.81 4.99
C LYS A 147 -20.82 15.45 5.47
N ARG A 148 -19.96 15.04 4.56
CA ARG A 148 -18.56 14.72 4.83
C ARG A 148 -17.72 15.97 4.68
N ILE A 149 -17.07 16.40 5.76
CA ILE A 149 -16.21 17.57 5.79
C ILE A 149 -14.77 17.12 5.97
N LEU A 150 -13.94 17.41 4.99
CA LEU A 150 -12.50 17.14 5.04
C LEU A 150 -11.76 18.34 5.63
N HIS A 151 -11.21 18.16 6.81
CA HIS A 151 -10.42 19.17 7.50
C HIS A 151 -8.95 19.07 7.08
N LEU A 152 -8.47 19.99 6.26
CA LEU A 152 -7.12 19.96 5.70
C LEU A 152 -6.02 20.25 6.75
N ASP A 153 -6.39 20.84 7.88
CA ASP A 153 -5.53 21.29 8.97
C ASP A 153 -5.63 20.45 10.26
N LEU A 154 -6.52 19.45 10.30
CA LEU A 154 -6.72 18.57 11.46
C LEU A 154 -6.22 17.16 11.17
N ILE A 155 -5.50 16.55 12.13
CA ILE A 155 -4.89 15.22 11.97
C ILE A 155 -4.87 14.38 13.24
N GLU A 156 -5.05 14.97 14.42
CA GLU A 156 -4.81 14.31 15.71
C GLU A 156 -5.72 13.08 15.94
N GLU A 157 -6.96 13.08 15.46
CA GLU A 157 -7.85 11.94 15.59
C GLU A 157 -7.33 10.69 14.85
N ASN A 158 -6.58 10.88 13.76
CA ASN A 158 -5.89 9.81 13.06
C ASN A 158 -4.52 9.54 13.67
N ALA A 159 -3.76 10.61 13.94
CA ALA A 159 -2.36 10.54 14.35
C ALA A 159 -2.15 9.96 15.76
N LYS A 160 -3.16 10.01 16.63
CA LYS A 160 -3.09 9.39 17.97
C LYS A 160 -2.74 7.90 17.92
N TYR A 161 -3.11 7.18 16.84
CA TYR A 161 -2.78 5.77 16.64
C TYR A 161 -1.34 5.54 16.21
N TRP A 162 -0.71 6.53 15.55
CA TRP A 162 0.64 6.43 14.97
C TRP A 162 1.76 6.68 15.99
N ARG A 163 1.41 7.32 17.13
CA ARG A 163 2.36 7.61 18.18
C ARG A 163 3.03 6.33 18.68
N ASN A 164 4.33 6.46 19.01
CA ASN A 164 5.16 5.36 19.56
C ASN A 164 5.30 4.14 18.61
N ALA A 165 5.05 4.28 17.32
CA ALA A 165 5.43 3.27 16.34
C ALA A 165 6.91 3.45 15.97
N ASP A 166 7.64 2.34 15.92
CA ASP A 166 9.06 2.34 15.56
C ASP A 166 9.24 2.49 14.04
N VAL A 167 8.33 1.90 13.27
CA VAL A 167 8.29 2.03 11.82
C VAL A 167 6.90 2.46 11.38
N LEU A 168 6.83 3.53 10.63
CA LEU A 168 5.60 4.07 10.04
C LEU A 168 5.72 4.05 8.52
N VAL A 169 4.81 3.36 7.87
CA VAL A 169 4.70 3.33 6.41
C VAL A 169 3.40 4.00 6.01
N PHE A 170 3.48 5.14 5.34
CA PHE A 170 2.30 5.88 4.90
C PHE A 170 2.04 5.70 3.41
N ASP A 171 0.78 5.69 3.02
CA ASP A 171 0.35 6.02 1.67
C ASP A 171 -0.88 6.93 1.70
N SER A 172 -1.00 7.76 0.69
CA SER A 172 -2.19 8.58 0.48
C SER A 172 -2.14 9.17 -0.93
N ALA A 173 -3.12 8.88 -1.75
CA ALA A 173 -3.32 9.50 -3.06
C ALA A 173 -4.68 9.14 -3.67
N HIS A 174 -5.05 7.87 -3.68
CA HIS A 174 -6.25 7.39 -4.39
C HIS A 174 -7.52 8.11 -3.98
N TRP A 175 -7.73 8.31 -2.69
CA TRP A 175 -8.93 8.95 -2.16
C TRP A 175 -9.00 10.44 -2.47
N TRP A 176 -7.87 11.08 -2.73
CA TRP A 176 -7.82 12.48 -3.15
C TRP A 176 -8.27 12.68 -4.60
N THR A 177 -8.11 11.66 -5.43
CA THR A 177 -8.44 11.72 -6.87
C THR A 177 -9.84 11.16 -7.20
N HIS A 178 -10.60 10.74 -6.21
CA HIS A 178 -11.99 10.31 -6.39
C HIS A 178 -12.86 11.50 -6.81
N SER A 179 -13.70 11.32 -7.84
CA SER A 179 -14.59 12.33 -8.40
C SER A 179 -16.03 11.81 -8.50
N ASP A 180 -16.96 12.69 -8.83
CA ASP A 180 -18.38 12.41 -9.04
C ASP A 180 -19.00 11.65 -7.85
N LYS A 181 -19.74 10.60 -8.11
CA LYS A 181 -20.38 9.76 -7.07
C LYS A 181 -19.39 9.10 -6.09
N TRP A 182 -18.10 9.06 -6.44
CA TRP A 182 -17.03 8.49 -5.62
C TRP A 182 -16.25 9.54 -4.83
N THR A 183 -16.59 10.82 -4.95
CA THR A 183 -15.94 11.91 -4.20
C THR A 183 -15.87 11.56 -2.72
N SER A 184 -14.69 11.74 -2.12
CA SER A 184 -14.41 11.33 -0.73
C SER A 184 -15.00 12.29 0.30
N TRP A 185 -15.26 13.54 -0.07
CA TRP A 185 -15.82 14.59 0.78
C TRP A 185 -16.87 15.42 0.05
N ASP A 186 -17.71 16.11 0.81
CA ASP A 186 -18.72 17.05 0.29
C ASP A 186 -18.25 18.50 0.43
N PHE A 187 -17.42 18.80 1.45
CA PHE A 187 -16.82 20.11 1.71
C PHE A 187 -15.38 19.95 2.20
N LEU A 188 -14.59 21.00 1.98
CA LEU A 188 -13.25 21.16 2.53
C LEU A 188 -13.26 22.26 3.59
N MET A 189 -12.50 22.08 4.67
CA MET A 189 -12.35 23.07 5.73
C MET A 189 -10.85 23.26 6.05
N GLU A 190 -10.45 24.51 6.24
CA GLU A 190 -9.14 24.90 6.74
C GLU A 190 -9.30 26.08 7.69
N GLY A 191 -9.05 25.89 8.98
CA GLY A 191 -9.40 26.85 10.02
C GLY A 191 -10.90 27.13 10.05
N LYS A 192 -11.29 28.37 9.80
CA LYS A 192 -12.69 28.81 9.70
C LYS A 192 -13.22 28.90 8.26
N HIS A 193 -12.36 28.63 7.28
CA HIS A 193 -12.74 28.71 5.86
C HIS A 193 -13.32 27.39 5.39
N VAL A 194 -14.52 27.45 4.79
CA VAL A 194 -15.21 26.34 4.16
C VAL A 194 -15.20 26.55 2.66
N ALA A 195 -14.80 25.54 1.89
CA ALA A 195 -14.86 25.55 0.44
C ALA A 195 -15.71 24.35 -0.05
N TRP A 196 -16.52 24.58 -1.09
CA TRP A 196 -17.33 23.55 -1.74
C TRP A 196 -16.47 22.63 -2.63
N ASP A 197 -15.49 23.22 -3.28
CA ASP A 197 -14.57 22.52 -4.16
C ASP A 197 -13.19 23.19 -4.17
N MET A 198 -12.18 22.41 -4.50
CA MET A 198 -10.80 22.83 -4.66
C MET A 198 -10.13 21.88 -5.65
N ASN A 199 -9.16 22.38 -6.41
CA ASN A 199 -8.32 21.51 -7.22
C ASN A 199 -7.77 20.36 -6.34
N ARG A 200 -7.95 19.13 -6.79
CA ARG A 200 -7.63 17.90 -6.02
C ARG A 200 -6.16 17.86 -5.59
N MET A 201 -5.25 18.27 -6.45
CA MET A 201 -3.82 18.28 -6.13
C MET A 201 -3.43 19.39 -5.16
N VAL A 202 -4.14 20.51 -5.17
CA VAL A 202 -3.99 21.56 -4.15
C VAL A 202 -4.48 21.07 -2.79
N ALA A 203 -5.64 20.42 -2.75
CA ALA A 203 -6.18 19.83 -1.52
C ALA A 203 -5.22 18.74 -0.97
N TYR A 204 -4.74 17.85 -1.83
CA TYR A 204 -3.76 16.82 -1.49
C TYR A 204 -2.47 17.44 -0.92
N GLN A 205 -1.93 18.46 -1.57
CA GLN A 205 -0.75 19.15 -1.08
C GLN A 205 -0.94 19.75 0.32
N ARG A 206 -2.13 20.35 0.59
CA ARG A 206 -2.45 20.92 1.91
C ARG A 206 -2.54 19.83 2.97
N GLY A 207 -3.26 18.75 2.71
CA GLY A 207 -3.32 17.60 3.62
C GLY A 207 -1.97 16.99 3.90
N LEU A 208 -1.12 16.81 2.87
CA LEU A 208 0.26 16.34 3.05
C LEU A 208 1.13 17.29 3.88
N ARG A 209 0.94 18.62 3.74
CA ARG A 209 1.66 19.60 4.59
C ARG A 209 1.25 19.48 6.06
N THR A 210 -0.01 19.23 6.34
CA THR A 210 -0.49 18.97 7.71
C THR A 210 0.12 17.69 8.28
N TRP A 211 0.16 16.61 7.50
CA TRP A 211 0.85 15.38 7.85
C TRP A 211 2.36 15.63 8.09
N ALA A 212 3.03 16.30 7.17
CA ALA A 212 4.46 16.59 7.27
C ALA A 212 4.80 17.42 8.53
N LYS A 213 4.00 18.45 8.81
CA LYS A 213 4.13 19.27 10.02
C LYS A 213 3.96 18.42 11.28
N TRP A 214 2.99 17.51 11.30
CA TRP A 214 2.78 16.61 12.43
C TRP A 214 3.98 15.70 12.66
N ILE A 215 4.51 15.07 11.60
CA ILE A 215 5.72 14.23 11.65
C ILE A 215 6.92 15.05 12.20
N ASP A 216 7.16 16.23 11.64
CA ASP A 216 8.28 17.11 12.03
C ASP A 216 8.23 17.55 13.50
N LEU A 217 7.04 17.63 14.10
CA LEU A 217 6.82 18.11 15.46
C LEU A 217 6.72 17.00 16.51
N ASN A 218 6.29 15.80 16.12
CA ASN A 218 5.90 14.75 17.08
C ASN A 218 6.81 13.52 17.07
N LEU A 219 7.67 13.35 16.05
CA LEU A 219 8.53 12.17 15.95
C LEU A 219 10.02 12.53 16.11
N ASP A 220 10.79 11.59 16.69
CA ASP A 220 12.25 11.65 16.79
C ASP A 220 12.86 10.64 15.79
N PRO A 221 13.69 11.06 14.83
CA PRO A 221 14.28 10.18 13.83
C PRO A 221 15.27 9.14 14.41
N ARG A 222 15.64 9.28 15.69
CA ARG A 222 16.44 8.27 16.41
C ARG A 222 15.58 7.13 16.95
N GLN A 223 14.27 7.35 17.12
CA GLN A 223 13.32 6.37 17.67
C GLN A 223 12.39 5.80 16.61
N SER A 224 11.99 6.62 15.63
CA SER A 224 11.03 6.21 14.61
C SER A 224 11.61 6.33 13.22
N ARG A 225 11.29 5.37 12.35
CA ARG A 225 11.58 5.40 10.92
C ARG A 225 10.29 5.65 10.15
N VAL A 226 10.29 6.67 9.30
CA VAL A 226 9.14 7.03 8.47
C VAL A 226 9.43 6.77 7.01
N ILE A 227 8.53 6.02 6.38
CA ILE A 227 8.56 5.69 4.96
C ILE A 227 7.25 6.17 4.35
N PHE A 228 7.30 6.81 3.19
CA PHE A 228 6.12 7.10 2.39
C PHE A 228 6.15 6.23 1.15
N ARG A 229 5.15 5.37 0.97
CA ARG A 229 4.97 4.57 -0.23
C ARG A 229 4.27 5.42 -1.29
N SER A 230 4.82 5.45 -2.49
CA SER A 230 4.21 6.14 -3.62
C SER A 230 2.89 5.50 -4.04
N MET A 231 2.12 6.21 -4.85
CA MET A 231 0.83 5.75 -5.34
C MET A 231 0.97 4.46 -6.18
N SER A 232 0.13 3.49 -5.87
CA SER A 232 -0.10 2.33 -6.73
C SER A 232 -0.93 2.75 -7.95
N PRO A 233 -0.55 2.40 -9.19
CA PRO A 233 -1.30 2.78 -10.37
C PRO A 233 -2.67 2.10 -10.42
N ARG A 234 -3.63 2.79 -11.04
CA ARG A 234 -4.91 2.22 -11.45
C ARG A 234 -4.88 1.96 -12.95
N HIS A 235 -5.26 0.76 -13.37
CA HIS A 235 -5.28 0.37 -14.78
C HIS A 235 -6.66 0.45 -15.44
N ASN A 236 -7.57 1.25 -14.88
CA ASN A 236 -8.96 1.38 -15.34
C ASN A 236 -9.27 2.73 -16.02
N ARG A 237 -8.28 3.63 -16.25
CA ARG A 237 -8.52 4.99 -16.74
C ARG A 237 -8.98 5.11 -18.19
N ASP A 238 -8.72 4.15 -19.07
CA ASP A 238 -9.08 4.26 -20.47
C ASP A 238 -10.01 3.10 -20.89
N ASN A 239 -11.31 3.35 -20.94
CA ASN A 239 -12.37 2.41 -21.35
C ASN A 239 -12.63 1.20 -20.43
N GLY A 240 -12.35 1.32 -19.12
CA GLY A 240 -12.96 0.46 -18.09
C GLY A 240 -12.39 -0.95 -17.88
N TRP A 241 -11.52 -1.47 -18.77
CA TRP A 241 -11.28 -2.91 -18.83
C TRP A 241 -9.83 -3.37 -18.98
N LYS A 242 -8.86 -2.51 -18.77
CA LYS A 242 -7.45 -2.76 -19.17
C LYS A 242 -6.69 -3.84 -18.38
N CYS A 243 -7.19 -4.29 -17.22
CA CYS A 243 -6.57 -5.40 -16.49
C CYS A 243 -7.23 -6.77 -16.76
N TYR A 244 -8.41 -6.81 -17.40
CA TYR A 244 -9.08 -8.06 -17.69
C TYR A 244 -8.35 -8.85 -18.77
N LYS A 245 -8.22 -10.17 -18.59
CA LYS A 245 -7.47 -11.08 -19.47
C LYS A 245 -5.98 -10.77 -19.65
N GLN A 246 -5.41 -9.85 -18.85
CA GLN A 246 -3.96 -9.66 -18.82
C GLN A 246 -3.29 -10.78 -18.01
N ARG A 247 -2.23 -11.38 -18.56
CA ARG A 247 -1.56 -12.55 -17.96
C ARG A 247 -0.08 -12.36 -17.72
N GLU A 248 0.51 -11.32 -18.30
CA GLU A 248 1.95 -11.05 -18.26
C GLU A 248 2.22 -9.57 -17.96
N PRO A 249 3.37 -9.27 -17.36
CA PRO A 249 3.84 -7.89 -17.21
C PRO A 249 3.99 -7.20 -18.57
N LEU A 250 3.78 -5.90 -18.58
CA LEU A 250 4.08 -5.08 -19.75
C LEU A 250 5.60 -4.86 -19.84
N GLU A 251 6.14 -4.84 -21.04
CA GLU A 251 7.54 -4.47 -21.27
C GLU A 251 7.81 -2.99 -20.97
N TYR A 252 6.83 -2.14 -21.28
CA TYR A 252 6.92 -0.69 -21.12
C TYR A 252 5.66 -0.12 -20.47
N ALA A 253 5.82 0.86 -19.61
CA ALA A 253 4.70 1.62 -19.06
C ALA A 253 4.04 2.45 -20.18
N SER A 254 2.72 2.37 -20.29
CA SER A 254 1.95 3.06 -21.34
C SER A 254 2.07 4.60 -21.28
N HIS A 255 2.49 5.13 -20.12
CA HIS A 255 2.65 6.56 -19.88
C HIS A 255 3.91 6.79 -19.04
N PRO A 256 5.01 7.29 -19.64
CA PRO A 256 6.27 7.57 -18.94
C PRO A 256 6.20 8.83 -18.06
N HIS A 257 5.04 9.51 -18.00
CA HIS A 257 4.91 10.71 -17.19
C HIS A 257 4.80 10.38 -15.70
N VAL A 258 5.60 11.09 -14.91
CA VAL A 258 5.49 11.06 -13.44
C VAL A 258 4.10 11.57 -13.05
N PRO A 259 3.30 10.79 -12.31
CA PRO A 259 1.98 11.23 -11.88
C PRO A 259 2.05 12.54 -11.08
N GLU A 260 1.03 13.40 -11.23
CA GLU A 260 0.98 14.70 -10.53
C GLU A 260 1.04 14.51 -9.02
N GLU A 261 0.39 13.47 -8.50
CA GLU A 261 0.43 13.08 -7.09
C GLU A 261 1.86 12.83 -6.59
N MET A 262 2.69 12.21 -7.42
CA MET A 262 4.10 11.97 -7.10
C MET A 262 4.90 13.27 -7.06
N MET A 263 4.62 14.22 -7.97
CA MET A 263 5.29 15.53 -7.98
C MET A 263 4.93 16.30 -6.71
N VAL A 264 3.66 16.31 -6.33
CA VAL A 264 3.16 16.93 -5.09
C VAL A 264 3.84 16.29 -3.87
N LEU A 265 3.84 14.96 -3.79
CA LEU A 265 4.47 14.22 -2.69
C LEU A 265 5.97 14.57 -2.56
N LYS A 266 6.74 14.42 -3.64
CA LYS A 266 8.18 14.74 -3.65
C LYS A 266 8.44 16.20 -3.26
N GLY A 267 7.57 17.13 -3.68
CA GLY A 267 7.63 18.53 -3.31
C GLY A 267 7.41 18.80 -1.81
N VAL A 268 6.56 18.00 -1.14
CA VAL A 268 6.34 18.09 0.31
C VAL A 268 7.52 17.44 1.06
N LEU A 269 7.90 16.21 0.69
CA LEU A 269 9.00 15.49 1.35
C LEU A 269 10.31 16.30 1.35
N LYS A 270 10.63 16.98 0.24
CA LYS A 270 11.84 17.82 0.12
C LYS A 270 11.90 18.96 1.16
N ARG A 271 10.77 19.36 1.72
CA ARG A 271 10.67 20.50 2.67
C ARG A 271 10.60 20.05 4.13
N MET A 272 10.52 18.75 4.39
CA MET A 272 10.47 18.20 5.74
C MET A 272 11.84 18.24 6.42
N ARG A 273 11.82 18.43 7.72
CA ARG A 273 13.02 18.31 8.58
C ARG A 273 13.27 16.87 8.97
N PHE A 274 12.20 16.12 9.22
CA PHE A 274 12.28 14.69 9.53
C PHE A 274 12.67 13.91 8.26
N PRO A 275 13.66 13.00 8.32
CA PRO A 275 14.06 12.20 7.17
C PRO A 275 12.99 11.16 6.83
N VAL A 276 12.22 11.39 5.79
CA VAL A 276 11.23 10.45 5.25
C VAL A 276 11.79 9.75 4.03
N TYR A 277 11.76 8.43 4.02
CA TYR A 277 12.20 7.61 2.90
C TYR A 277 11.04 7.38 1.93
N LEU A 278 11.29 7.54 0.64
CA LEU A 278 10.30 7.26 -0.39
C LEU A 278 10.44 5.81 -0.88
N GLN A 279 9.41 5.00 -0.64
CA GLN A 279 9.25 3.69 -1.28
C GLN A 279 8.53 3.90 -2.62
N ASP A 280 9.30 4.10 -3.69
CA ASP A 280 8.74 4.36 -5.03
C ASP A 280 8.38 3.06 -5.74
N ILE A 281 7.09 2.74 -5.71
CA ILE A 281 6.52 1.51 -6.31
C ILE A 281 5.75 1.79 -7.60
N THR A 282 5.59 3.06 -7.99
CA THR A 282 4.64 3.46 -9.03
C THR A 282 4.99 2.87 -10.39
N THR A 283 6.23 3.06 -10.85
CA THR A 283 6.67 2.59 -12.18
C THR A 283 6.65 1.07 -12.27
N MET A 284 7.22 0.37 -11.26
CA MET A 284 7.24 -1.09 -11.27
C MET A 284 5.83 -1.68 -11.29
N SER A 285 4.91 -1.10 -10.52
CA SER A 285 3.54 -1.58 -10.43
C SER A 285 2.74 -1.25 -11.71
N ALA A 286 3.07 -0.16 -12.42
CA ALA A 286 2.43 0.19 -13.68
C ALA A 286 2.63 -0.85 -14.79
N LEU A 287 3.67 -1.66 -14.69
CA LEU A 287 3.95 -2.76 -15.61
C LEU A 287 3.12 -4.02 -15.34
N ARG A 288 2.38 -4.10 -14.21
CA ARG A 288 1.74 -5.32 -13.72
C ARG A 288 0.22 -5.29 -13.84
N LYS A 289 -0.32 -5.02 -15.05
CA LYS A 289 -1.76 -5.14 -15.33
C LYS A 289 -2.32 -6.53 -15.04
N ASP A 290 -1.50 -7.54 -15.18
CA ASP A 290 -1.77 -8.94 -14.90
C ASP A 290 -2.04 -9.24 -13.42
N GLY A 291 -1.51 -8.42 -12.50
CA GLY A 291 -1.56 -8.65 -11.06
C GLY A 291 -2.87 -8.28 -10.37
N HIS A 292 -3.85 -7.71 -11.09
CA HIS A 292 -5.11 -7.26 -10.50
C HIS A 292 -6.16 -8.36 -10.34
N PRO A 293 -7.06 -8.25 -9.34
CA PRO A 293 -8.19 -9.16 -9.17
C PRO A 293 -9.13 -9.18 -10.35
N SER A 294 -9.29 -8.08 -11.05
CA SER A 294 -10.22 -7.95 -12.18
C SER A 294 -11.63 -8.38 -11.77
N VAL A 295 -12.17 -9.43 -12.39
CA VAL A 295 -13.50 -10.00 -12.07
C VAL A 295 -13.46 -11.01 -10.92
N TYR A 296 -12.26 -11.41 -10.44
CA TYR A 296 -12.06 -12.44 -9.41
C TYR A 296 -12.01 -11.84 -8.00
N THR A 297 -12.96 -10.95 -7.66
CA THR A 297 -13.02 -10.26 -6.36
C THR A 297 -13.86 -11.00 -5.32
N GLN A 298 -14.60 -12.04 -5.72
CA GLN A 298 -15.45 -12.86 -4.85
C GLN A 298 -15.58 -14.29 -5.40
N ALA A 299 -15.99 -15.21 -4.55
CA ALA A 299 -16.20 -16.59 -4.96
C ALA A 299 -17.21 -16.70 -6.11
N GLY A 300 -16.98 -17.66 -7.03
CA GLY A 300 -17.82 -17.87 -8.19
C GLY A 300 -17.39 -17.08 -9.43
N GLY A 301 -16.08 -16.92 -9.60
CA GLY A 301 -15.46 -16.18 -10.71
C GLY A 301 -16.05 -16.47 -12.10
N ASP A 302 -16.46 -17.73 -12.40
CA ASP A 302 -17.09 -18.08 -13.68
C ASP A 302 -18.41 -17.32 -13.92
N LYS A 303 -19.21 -17.10 -12.84
CA LYS A 303 -20.44 -16.29 -12.93
C LYS A 303 -20.09 -14.81 -13.14
N ALA A 304 -19.08 -14.32 -12.44
CA ALA A 304 -18.61 -12.96 -12.59
C ALA A 304 -18.03 -12.73 -14.00
N VAL A 305 -17.28 -13.69 -14.55
CA VAL A 305 -16.79 -13.66 -15.93
C VAL A 305 -17.94 -13.57 -16.93
N LYS A 306 -18.95 -14.47 -16.83
CA LYS A 306 -20.13 -14.45 -17.71
C LYS A 306 -20.90 -13.13 -17.60
N GLN A 307 -21.16 -12.66 -16.38
CA GLN A 307 -21.84 -11.38 -16.13
C GLN A 307 -21.04 -10.20 -16.69
N HIS A 308 -19.72 -10.28 -16.59
CA HIS A 308 -18.82 -9.28 -17.13
C HIS A 308 -18.87 -9.24 -18.67
N GLU A 309 -18.79 -10.37 -19.32
CA GLU A 309 -18.83 -10.48 -20.79
C GLU A 309 -20.18 -10.05 -21.38
N THR A 310 -21.28 -10.25 -20.64
CA THR A 310 -22.63 -9.90 -21.09
C THR A 310 -23.08 -8.49 -20.76
N ASN A 311 -22.67 -7.93 -19.61
CA ASN A 311 -23.26 -6.71 -19.04
C ASN A 311 -22.23 -5.60 -18.75
N HIS A 312 -21.00 -5.69 -19.27
CA HIS A 312 -19.91 -4.74 -18.98
C HIS A 312 -19.75 -4.45 -17.47
N GLY A 313 -19.84 -5.49 -16.62
CA GLY A 313 -19.65 -5.40 -15.16
C GLY A 313 -18.32 -4.73 -14.78
N SER A 314 -18.18 -4.29 -13.53
CA SER A 314 -16.97 -3.61 -13.06
C SER A 314 -15.84 -4.60 -12.77
N ALA A 315 -14.64 -4.34 -13.29
CA ALA A 315 -13.40 -5.02 -12.93
C ALA A 315 -12.64 -4.22 -11.88
N ASP A 316 -12.04 -4.90 -10.90
CA ASP A 316 -11.13 -4.28 -9.94
C ASP A 316 -9.70 -4.26 -10.52
N CYS A 317 -9.32 -3.13 -11.10
CA CYS A 317 -8.00 -2.87 -11.64
C CYS A 317 -7.19 -1.90 -10.75
N SER A 318 -7.47 -1.89 -9.44
CA SER A 318 -6.83 -1.03 -8.44
C SER A 318 -6.17 -1.82 -7.32
N HIS A 319 -6.86 -2.85 -6.77
CA HIS A 319 -6.27 -3.78 -5.80
C HIS A 319 -5.41 -4.82 -6.50
N TRP A 320 -4.68 -5.60 -5.71
CA TRP A 320 -3.74 -6.61 -6.19
C TRP A 320 -4.11 -7.98 -5.67
N CYS A 321 -3.99 -9.00 -6.52
CA CYS A 321 -4.07 -10.38 -6.07
C CYS A 321 -2.94 -10.70 -5.09
N LEU A 322 -3.21 -11.54 -4.12
CA LEU A 322 -2.23 -12.06 -3.18
C LEU A 322 -2.19 -13.60 -3.23
N PRO A 323 -1.01 -14.18 -3.28
CA PRO A 323 0.33 -13.59 -3.47
C PRO A 323 0.45 -12.77 -4.76
N GLY A 324 1.39 -11.81 -4.83
CA GLY A 324 1.64 -11.03 -6.03
C GLY A 324 2.43 -9.74 -5.81
N VAL A 325 2.07 -8.67 -6.49
CA VAL A 325 2.81 -7.40 -6.52
C VAL A 325 3.10 -6.81 -5.14
N PRO A 326 2.18 -6.81 -4.15
CA PRO A 326 2.45 -6.30 -2.81
C PRO A 326 3.54 -7.07 -2.04
N ASP A 327 3.80 -8.34 -2.38
CA ASP A 327 4.89 -9.11 -1.76
C ASP A 327 6.24 -8.48 -2.11
N ILE A 328 6.38 -8.03 -3.36
CA ILE A 328 7.60 -7.34 -3.81
C ILE A 328 7.74 -5.95 -3.18
N TRP A 329 6.62 -5.24 -2.92
CA TRP A 329 6.67 -4.01 -2.12
C TRP A 329 7.20 -4.28 -0.71
N ASN A 330 6.85 -5.43 -0.13
CA ASN A 330 7.33 -5.83 1.19
C ASN A 330 8.80 -6.29 1.18
N GLU A 331 9.28 -6.90 0.09
CA GLU A 331 10.72 -7.13 -0.09
C GLU A 331 11.51 -5.82 -0.17
N MET A 332 10.98 -4.83 -0.92
CA MET A 332 11.58 -3.48 -0.95
C MET A 332 11.54 -2.82 0.43
N LEU A 333 10.40 -2.87 1.13
CA LEU A 333 10.27 -2.35 2.49
C LEU A 333 11.31 -2.99 3.41
N ASN A 334 11.43 -4.33 3.40
CA ASN A 334 12.40 -5.07 4.18
C ASN A 334 13.85 -4.64 3.88
N ALA A 335 14.18 -4.37 2.61
CA ALA A 335 15.49 -3.88 2.20
C ALA A 335 15.77 -2.42 2.63
N MET A 336 14.72 -1.63 2.87
CA MET A 336 14.80 -0.24 3.35
C MET A 336 14.89 -0.15 4.87
N LEU A 337 14.46 -1.16 5.62
CA LEU A 337 14.50 -1.24 7.07
C LEU A 337 15.87 -1.72 7.58
#